data_fb3951c6436ec739dcc3270cc19c2b0f
#
_entry.id   fb3951c6436ec739dcc3270cc19c2b0f
#
_cell.length_a   1.000
_cell.length_b   1.000
_cell.length_c   1.000
_cell.angle_alpha   90.00
_cell.angle_beta   90.00
_cell.angle_gamma   90.00
#
_symmetry.space_group_name_H-M   'P 1'
#
loop_
_entity.id
_entity.type
_entity.pdbx_description
1 polymer ?
#
loop_
_entity_poly.entity_id
_entity_poly.type
_entity_poly.pdbx_seq_one_letter_code
_entity_poly.pdbx_strand_id
1 'polypeptide(L)'
;MELNTIASSFGCLSTLVSQLHAHLLQRAARPAAELARLPPNDARGCIADAVAAAAREHGAAGGVVLMVVQPGERNAYDQHARRPPRQRPTPCPPCALAER
;
A
#
# COMPACT_ATOMS: atom_id res chain seq x y z
N MET A 1 2.07 0.99 22.92
CA MET A 1 1.86 0.72 21.49
C MET A 1 0.36 0.62 21.27
N GLU A 2 -0.19 1.42 20.37
CA GLU A 2 -1.63 1.49 20.07
C GLU A 2 -1.88 0.94 18.68
N LEU A 3 -2.93 0.11 18.53
CA LEU A 3 -3.41 -0.37 17.23
C LEU A 3 -4.73 0.31 16.93
N ASN A 4 -4.73 1.20 15.96
CA ASN A 4 -5.94 1.85 15.46
C ASN A 4 -6.44 1.09 14.24
N THR A 5 -7.59 0.43 14.37
CA THR A 5 -8.22 -0.37 13.32
C THR A 5 -9.49 0.27 12.75
N ILE A 6 -9.91 1.42 13.31
CA ILE A 6 -11.08 2.17 12.85
C ILE A 6 -10.61 3.50 12.29
N ALA A 7 -11.12 3.90 11.14
CA ALA A 7 -10.73 5.12 10.43
C ALA A 7 -9.23 5.23 10.16
N SER A 8 -8.56 4.11 9.95
CA SER A 8 -7.15 4.10 9.55
C SER A 8 -7.01 4.61 8.11
N SER A 9 -5.98 5.41 7.86
CA SER A 9 -5.70 6.02 6.56
C SER A 9 -4.20 6.07 6.29
N PHE A 10 -3.80 6.74 5.20
CA PHE A 10 -2.40 6.95 4.81
C PHE A 10 -1.61 5.70 4.42
N GLY A 11 -2.26 4.63 4.02
CA GLY A 11 -1.58 3.46 3.49
C GLY A 11 -0.71 3.79 2.27
N CYS A 12 -1.26 4.55 1.31
CA CYS A 12 -0.51 5.02 0.15
C CYS A 12 0.60 6.00 0.54
N LEU A 13 0.30 6.97 1.42
CA LEU A 13 1.26 7.96 1.87
C LEU A 13 2.43 7.32 2.63
N SER A 14 2.18 6.32 3.48
CA SER A 14 3.23 5.61 4.21
C SER A 14 4.23 4.93 3.27
N THR A 15 3.76 4.33 2.18
CA THR A 15 4.61 3.77 1.12
C THR A 15 5.48 4.85 0.46
N LEU A 16 4.89 6.01 0.13
CA LEU A 16 5.61 7.13 -0.47
C LEU A 16 6.65 7.72 0.47
N VAL A 17 6.35 7.81 1.77
CA VAL A 17 7.31 8.27 2.79
C VAL A 17 8.51 7.33 2.89
N SER A 18 8.28 6.01 2.86
CA SER A 18 9.39 5.03 2.83
C SER A 18 10.27 5.18 1.59
N GLN A 19 9.66 5.42 0.43
CA GLN A 19 10.39 5.71 -0.81
C GLN A 19 11.18 7.02 -0.73
N LEU A 20 10.60 8.06 -0.13
CA LEU A 20 11.28 9.34 0.11
C LEU A 20 12.51 9.16 1.01
N HIS A 21 12.40 8.39 2.10
CA HIS A 21 13.55 8.11 2.97
C HIS A 21 14.67 7.42 2.21
N ALA A 22 14.35 6.39 1.40
CA ALA A 22 15.34 5.72 0.57
C ALA A 22 16.02 6.69 -0.40
N HIS A 23 15.26 7.54 -1.07
CA HIS A 23 15.75 8.55 -1.98
C HIS A 23 16.69 9.56 -1.28
N LEU A 24 16.29 10.06 -0.11
CA LEU A 24 17.09 11.02 0.65
C LEU A 24 18.42 10.42 1.13
N LEU A 25 18.42 9.18 1.60
CA LEU A 25 19.67 8.48 1.99
C LEU A 25 20.60 8.29 0.79
N GLN A 26 20.06 7.94 -0.38
CA GLN A 26 20.83 7.83 -1.61
C GLN A 26 21.43 9.19 -2.02
N ARG A 27 20.62 10.27 -2.00
CA ARG A 27 21.11 11.62 -2.30
C ARG A 27 22.20 12.10 -1.33
N ALA A 28 22.09 11.73 -0.08
CA ALA A 28 23.08 12.04 0.95
C ALA A 28 24.30 11.12 0.88
N ALA A 29 24.43 10.26 -0.16
CA ALA A 29 25.49 9.29 -0.34
C ALA A 29 25.75 8.43 0.92
N ARG A 30 24.68 8.08 1.66
CA ARG A 30 24.78 7.24 2.85
C ARG A 30 25.17 5.82 2.47
N PRO A 31 25.89 5.09 3.34
CA PRO A 31 26.29 3.71 3.07
C PRO A 31 25.12 2.80 2.77
N ALA A 32 25.30 1.83 1.89
CA ALA A 32 24.28 0.85 1.52
C ALA A 32 23.70 0.09 2.75
N ALA A 33 24.51 -0.09 3.78
CA ALA A 33 24.08 -0.70 5.04
C ALA A 33 22.97 0.12 5.75
N GLU A 34 22.95 1.44 5.59
CA GLU A 34 21.88 2.29 6.16
C GLU A 34 20.60 2.16 5.33
N LEU A 35 20.70 2.10 4.00
CA LEU A 35 19.55 1.83 3.14
C LEU A 35 18.94 0.47 3.45
N ALA A 36 19.76 -0.55 3.69
CA ALA A 36 19.30 -1.90 4.03
C ALA A 36 18.55 -1.97 5.38
N ARG A 37 18.69 -0.97 6.25
CA ARG A 37 17.95 -0.87 7.51
C ARG A 37 16.54 -0.31 7.36
N LEU A 38 16.20 0.26 6.20
CA LEU A 38 14.83 0.69 5.94
C LEU A 38 13.93 -0.55 5.79
N PRO A 39 12.88 -0.68 6.62
CA PRO A 39 11.96 -1.79 6.47
C PRO A 39 11.19 -1.68 5.15
N PRO A 40 10.91 -2.79 4.47
CA PRO A 40 10.04 -2.77 3.30
C PRO A 40 8.64 -2.30 3.72
N ASN A 41 8.08 -1.39 2.94
CA ASN A 41 6.73 -0.88 3.16
C ASN A 41 5.97 -0.79 1.84
N ASP A 42 5.14 -1.77 1.55
CA ASP A 42 4.22 -1.76 0.40
C ASP A 42 2.76 -1.75 0.86
N ALA A 43 2.43 -0.93 1.84
CA ALA A 43 1.06 -0.81 2.36
C ALA A 43 0.05 -0.51 1.23
N ARG A 44 0.43 0.34 0.27
CA ARG A 44 -0.40 0.64 -0.92
C ARG A 44 -0.72 -0.61 -1.72
N GLY A 45 0.29 -1.42 -2.00
CA GLY A 45 0.11 -2.65 -2.75
C GLY A 45 -0.71 -3.68 -1.97
N CYS A 46 -0.46 -3.84 -0.68
CA CYS A 46 -1.22 -4.75 0.18
C CYS A 46 -2.71 -4.40 0.22
N ILE A 47 -3.06 -3.11 0.34
CA ILE A 47 -4.46 -2.66 0.31
C ILE A 47 -5.09 -2.96 -1.06
N ALA A 48 -4.40 -2.67 -2.16
CA ALA A 48 -4.90 -2.95 -3.50
C ALA A 48 -5.15 -4.45 -3.73
N ASP A 49 -4.27 -5.31 -3.22
CA ASP A 49 -4.43 -6.76 -3.32
C ASP A 49 -5.58 -7.26 -2.46
N ALA A 50 -5.76 -6.72 -1.25
CA ALA A 50 -6.89 -7.06 -0.39
C ALA A 50 -8.23 -6.71 -1.04
N VAL A 51 -8.34 -5.51 -1.64
CA VAL A 51 -9.53 -5.10 -2.40
C VAL A 51 -9.76 -6.03 -3.61
N ALA A 52 -8.70 -6.38 -4.35
CA ALA A 52 -8.80 -7.29 -5.47
C ALA A 52 -9.20 -8.71 -5.04
N ALA A 53 -8.71 -9.18 -3.89
CA ALA A 53 -9.12 -10.47 -3.31
C ALA A 53 -10.61 -10.46 -2.96
N ALA A 54 -11.08 -9.44 -2.24
CA ALA A 54 -12.49 -9.29 -1.89
C ALA A 54 -13.40 -9.24 -3.14
N ALA A 55 -12.97 -8.53 -4.18
CA ALA A 55 -13.70 -8.48 -5.46
C ALA A 55 -13.80 -9.87 -6.14
N ARG A 56 -12.73 -10.66 -6.08
CA ARG A 56 -12.76 -12.05 -6.60
C ARG A 56 -13.68 -12.95 -5.78
N GLU A 57 -13.64 -12.85 -4.45
CA GLU A 57 -14.51 -13.64 -3.56
C GLU A 57 -15.99 -13.28 -3.75
N HIS A 58 -16.28 -12.02 -4.02
CA HIS A 58 -17.64 -11.59 -4.36
C HIS A 58 -18.18 -12.23 -5.65
N GLY A 59 -17.30 -12.65 -6.56
CA GLY A 59 -17.63 -13.48 -7.73
C GLY A 59 -18.45 -12.80 -8.82
N ALA A 60 -18.66 -11.48 -8.76
CA ALA A 60 -19.37 -10.76 -9.82
C ALA A 60 -18.50 -10.56 -11.06
N ALA A 61 -18.78 -11.30 -12.13
CA ALA A 61 -18.14 -11.09 -13.42
C ALA A 61 -18.40 -9.64 -13.90
N GLY A 62 -17.32 -8.89 -14.14
CA GLY A 62 -17.41 -7.47 -14.53
C GLY A 62 -17.79 -6.52 -13.40
N GLY A 63 -17.72 -6.97 -12.15
CA GLY A 63 -17.93 -6.12 -10.99
C GLY A 63 -16.94 -4.95 -10.94
N VAL A 64 -17.39 -3.82 -10.39
CA VAL A 64 -16.59 -2.63 -10.17
C VAL A 64 -16.46 -2.36 -8.68
N VAL A 65 -15.30 -1.82 -8.28
CA VAL A 65 -15.10 -1.34 -6.91
C VAL A 65 -15.50 0.14 -6.88
N LEU A 66 -16.49 0.46 -6.05
CA LEU A 66 -16.93 1.84 -5.82
C LEU A 66 -16.28 2.37 -4.55
N MET A 67 -15.52 3.46 -4.67
CA MET A 67 -14.97 4.17 -3.54
C MET A 67 -15.82 5.42 -3.27
N VAL A 68 -16.43 5.47 -2.08
CA VAL A 68 -17.17 6.67 -1.62
C VAL A 68 -16.20 7.61 -0.94
N VAL A 69 -16.13 8.84 -1.42
CA VAL A 69 -15.25 9.89 -0.89
C VAL A 69 -16.06 11.10 -0.45
N GLN A 70 -15.57 11.81 0.57
CA GLN A 70 -16.23 13.02 1.05
C GLN A 70 -15.85 14.23 0.17
N PRO A 71 -16.75 15.19 -0.02
CA PRO A 71 -16.41 16.43 -0.66
C PRO A 71 -15.32 17.18 0.12
N GLY A 72 -14.28 17.64 -0.57
CA GLY A 72 -13.18 18.38 0.05
C GLY A 72 -12.20 17.52 0.86
N GLU A 73 -12.22 16.20 0.70
CA GLU A 73 -11.25 15.31 1.34
C GLU A 73 -9.81 15.69 0.93
N ARG A 74 -8.94 15.86 1.93
CA ARG A 74 -7.54 16.26 1.72
C ARG A 74 -6.63 15.07 1.47
N ASN A 75 -7.00 13.87 1.91
CA ASN A 75 -6.21 12.66 1.69
C ASN A 75 -6.47 12.07 0.30
N ALA A 76 -6.03 12.78 -0.73
CA ALA A 76 -6.11 12.29 -2.10
C ALA A 76 -5.17 11.10 -2.38
N TYR A 77 -4.18 10.86 -1.54
CA TYR A 77 -3.17 9.81 -1.74
C TYR A 77 -3.78 8.41 -1.69
N ASP A 78 -4.66 8.15 -0.72
CA ASP A 78 -5.33 6.85 -0.60
C ASP A 78 -6.38 6.64 -1.70
N GLN A 79 -6.99 7.72 -2.20
CA GLN A 79 -7.94 7.66 -3.30
C GLN A 79 -7.29 7.33 -4.64
N HIS A 80 -6.04 7.77 -4.85
CA HIS A 80 -5.29 7.60 -6.09
C HIS A 80 -4.32 6.42 -6.04
N ALA A 81 -4.51 5.48 -5.16
CA ALA A 81 -3.67 4.28 -5.01
C ALA A 81 -3.77 3.31 -6.22
N ARG A 82 -3.89 3.86 -7.44
CA ARG A 82 -3.85 3.08 -8.67
C ARG A 82 -2.46 2.50 -8.87
N ARG A 83 -2.34 1.20 -8.71
CA ARG A 83 -1.16 0.48 -9.16
C ARG A 83 -1.34 0.13 -10.64
N PRO A 84 -0.41 0.51 -11.53
CA PRO A 84 -0.38 -0.10 -12.86
C PRO A 84 -0.18 -1.61 -12.69
N PRO A 85 -0.77 -2.45 -13.57
CA PRO A 85 -0.59 -3.89 -13.52
C PRO A 85 0.87 -4.23 -13.84
N ARG A 86 1.72 -4.29 -12.83
CA ARG A 86 3.10 -4.76 -12.94
C ARG A 86 3.32 -5.86 -11.92
N GLN A 87 3.95 -6.91 -12.39
CA GLN A 87 4.33 -8.12 -11.68
C GLN A 87 4.85 -7.80 -10.28
N ARG A 88 4.19 -8.33 -9.26
CA ARG A 88 4.70 -8.30 -7.90
C ARG A 88 5.78 -9.37 -7.74
N PRO A 89 6.96 -9.01 -7.22
CA PRO A 89 7.97 -10.02 -6.92
C PRO A 89 7.59 -10.92 -5.73
N THR A 90 6.84 -10.41 -4.75
CA THR A 90 6.44 -11.18 -3.55
C THR A 90 5.11 -10.66 -2.99
N PRO A 91 4.22 -11.56 -2.52
CA PRO A 91 3.03 -11.16 -1.77
C PRO A 91 3.42 -10.43 -0.47
N CYS A 92 2.59 -9.47 -0.05
CA CYS A 92 2.69 -8.89 1.27
C CYS A 92 2.53 -10.00 2.34
N PRO A 93 3.39 -10.05 3.38
CA PRO A 93 3.30 -11.09 4.41
C PRO A 93 1.91 -11.34 5.00
N PRO A 94 1.07 -10.34 5.26
CA PRO A 94 -0.32 -10.58 5.68
C PRO A 94 -1.19 -11.21 4.60
N CYS A 95 -0.89 -10.98 3.31
CA CYS A 95 -1.65 -11.57 2.20
C CYS A 95 -1.26 -13.04 1.95
N ALA A 96 -0.04 -13.43 2.30
CA ALA A 96 0.41 -14.81 2.19
C ALA A 96 -0.27 -15.77 3.22
N LEU A 97 -0.87 -15.21 4.28
CA LEU A 97 -1.61 -15.99 5.28
C LEU A 97 -3.04 -16.33 4.84
N ALA A 98 -3.57 -15.65 3.83
CA ALA A 98 -4.91 -15.89 3.30
C ALA A 98 -4.97 -17.03 2.25
N GLU A 99 -3.82 -17.54 1.83
CA GLU A 99 -3.73 -18.61 0.82
C GLU A 99 -3.54 -20.02 1.43
N ARG A 100 -3.80 -20.19 2.75
CA ARG A 100 -3.68 -21.51 3.44
C ARG A 100 -5.02 -21.98 3.98
#